data_a2d98313d1c8ea2f50ca0db14b1228b1
#
_entry.id   a2d98313d1c8ea2f50ca0db14b1228b1
#
_cell.length_a   1.000
_cell.length_b   1.000
_cell.length_c   1.000
_cell.angle_alpha   90.00
_cell.angle_beta   90.00
_cell.angle_gamma   90.00
#
_symmetry.space_group_name_H-M   'P 1'
#
loop_
_entity.id
_entity.type
_entity.pdbx_description
1 polymer ?
#
loop_
_entity_poly.entity_id
_entity_poly.type
_entity_poly.pdbx_seq_one_letter_code
_entity_poly.pdbx_strand_id
1 'polypeptide(L)'
;MTFTNKFKDLKKFYTIYIIIILFFNTALICRLHANSFKISEIEVSQDFNLDFNKKKVFDEAFKEAYTQLISTIVTSKDKKKIEKINLSTIKSLIESFNVSDEKFLEDRYHATINVNFNKKNTYNYFASQNIFPSIPKKLDLLVLPILINRNQDEIIYFGENPIYKNWNNFNEKYHLLNYILPTEDIEDRQIFKSKIKSIEEYKFDEIIKKYDLENYIILIIYQNENEINLLSKLQLKNTYKIFNTSYTGIDLYNEQSLSKLIINLKTLYEDEWKKLNLINTSIKLPLTISLLSKDHKKVKLFETILEDFDLVSDYIVTSFNSKYIYYKIIYNGPPDKFFNEINSLGLNIEKKDQTWMIQ
;
A
#
# COMPACT_ATOMS: atom_id res chain seq x y z
N MET A 1 52.62 32.68 12.74
CA MET A 1 52.55 31.25 12.30
C MET A 1 51.26 30.54 12.78
N THR A 2 50.12 31.24 12.97
CA THR A 2 48.89 30.72 13.58
C THR A 2 47.63 30.85 12.72
N PHE A 3 47.70 31.52 11.57
CA PHE A 3 46.51 31.72 10.70
C PHE A 3 46.30 30.60 9.65
N THR A 4 47.35 29.92 9.25
CA THR A 4 47.32 28.89 8.20
C THR A 4 46.77 27.53 8.71
N ASN A 5 46.83 27.24 9.99
CA ASN A 5 46.29 25.98 10.55
C ASN A 5 44.75 26.01 10.72
N LYS A 6 44.19 27.15 11.06
CA LYS A 6 42.73 27.30 11.19
C LYS A 6 41.97 27.08 9.86
N PHE A 7 42.58 27.47 8.73
CA PHE A 7 41.98 27.26 7.40
C PHE A 7 42.06 25.79 6.93
N LYS A 8 43.06 25.02 7.34
CA LYS A 8 43.18 23.60 7.05
C LYS A 8 42.14 22.78 7.84
N ASP A 9 41.89 23.14 9.08
CA ASP A 9 40.90 22.45 9.92
C ASP A 9 39.47 22.77 9.45
N LEU A 10 39.19 23.99 8.99
CA LEU A 10 37.90 24.34 8.42
C LEU A 10 37.60 23.58 7.11
N LYS A 11 38.59 23.42 6.23
CA LYS A 11 38.45 22.61 5.01
C LYS A 11 38.21 21.12 5.32
N LYS A 12 38.89 20.58 6.33
CA LYS A 12 38.63 19.21 6.78
C LYS A 12 37.21 19.02 7.32
N PHE A 13 36.72 19.99 8.10
CA PHE A 13 35.33 19.94 8.61
C PHE A 13 34.30 20.03 7.48
N TYR A 14 34.48 20.88 6.48
CA TYR A 14 33.61 20.95 5.30
C TYR A 14 33.65 19.68 4.47
N THR A 15 34.81 19.06 4.31
CA THR A 15 34.92 17.79 3.55
C THR A 15 34.23 16.64 4.27
N ILE A 16 34.35 16.56 5.60
CA ILE A 16 33.65 15.56 6.42
C ILE A 16 32.14 15.79 6.39
N TYR A 17 31.68 17.04 6.44
CA TYR A 17 30.26 17.38 6.37
C TYR A 17 29.63 17.04 5.01
N ILE A 18 30.35 17.27 3.91
CA ILE A 18 29.93 16.90 2.54
C ILE A 18 29.90 15.37 2.39
N ILE A 19 30.85 14.63 2.98
CA ILE A 19 30.84 13.15 2.95
C ILE A 19 29.68 12.59 3.76
N ILE A 20 29.33 13.19 4.90
CA ILE A 20 28.18 12.79 5.72
C ILE A 20 26.86 13.07 4.97
N ILE A 21 26.73 14.23 4.30
CA ILE A 21 25.53 14.55 3.49
C ILE A 21 25.42 13.59 2.28
N LEU A 22 26.53 13.24 1.63
CA LEU A 22 26.53 12.26 0.55
C LEU A 22 26.17 10.85 1.06
N PHE A 23 26.65 10.45 2.23
CA PHE A 23 26.30 9.18 2.85
C PHE A 23 24.83 9.11 3.28
N PHE A 24 24.26 10.23 3.77
CA PHE A 24 22.84 10.32 4.12
C PHE A 24 21.93 10.27 2.88
N ASN A 25 22.34 10.85 1.76
CA ASN A 25 21.57 10.78 0.50
C ASN A 25 21.61 9.41 -0.16
N THR A 26 22.70 8.64 -0.01
CA THR A 26 22.75 7.26 -0.57
C THR A 26 21.95 6.25 0.26
N ALA A 27 21.72 6.50 1.55
CA ALA A 27 20.89 5.67 2.41
C ALA A 27 19.36 5.85 2.15
N LEU A 28 18.95 6.95 1.50
CA LEU A 28 17.54 7.25 1.19
C LEU A 28 17.03 6.63 -0.13
N ILE A 29 17.88 5.96 -0.91
CA ILE A 29 17.50 5.42 -2.23
C ILE A 29 17.16 3.92 -2.18
N CYS A 30 17.24 3.26 -1.03
CA CYS A 30 16.66 1.93 -0.88
C CYS A 30 15.12 2.04 -0.86
N ARG A 31 14.50 2.22 -2.04
CA ARG A 31 13.07 1.91 -2.19
C ARG A 31 12.93 0.41 -1.97
N LEU A 32 12.65 0.02 -0.74
CA LEU A 32 12.15 -1.32 -0.45
C LEU A 32 10.87 -1.49 -1.28
N HIS A 33 10.97 -2.20 -2.40
CA HIS A 33 9.81 -2.74 -3.06
C HIS A 33 9.29 -3.82 -2.11
N ALA A 34 8.24 -3.49 -1.37
CA ALA A 34 7.58 -4.46 -0.50
C ALA A 34 6.98 -5.54 -1.42
N ASN A 35 7.44 -6.77 -1.32
CA ASN A 35 6.83 -7.90 -2.00
C ASN A 35 5.41 -8.07 -1.46
N SER A 36 4.40 -7.79 -2.29
CA SER A 36 2.98 -7.80 -1.93
C SER A 36 2.48 -9.17 -1.47
N PHE A 37 3.20 -10.23 -1.80
CA PHE A 37 2.87 -11.62 -1.44
C PHE A 37 3.55 -12.07 -0.15
N LYS A 38 4.36 -11.21 0.48
CA LYS A 38 4.96 -11.44 1.79
C LYS A 38 4.17 -10.68 2.85
N ILE A 39 3.42 -11.40 3.66
CA ILE A 39 2.70 -10.86 4.81
C ILE A 39 3.55 -11.10 6.05
N SER A 40 3.97 -10.02 6.69
CA SER A 40 4.87 -10.06 7.85
C SER A 40 4.13 -9.69 9.13
N GLU A 41 4.73 -10.06 10.27
CA GLU A 41 4.29 -9.67 11.60
C GLU A 41 2.84 -10.10 11.94
N ILE A 42 2.47 -11.32 11.54
CA ILE A 42 1.23 -11.93 11.99
C ILE A 42 1.42 -12.42 13.42
N GLU A 43 0.78 -11.74 14.36
CA GLU A 43 0.79 -12.09 15.77
C GLU A 43 -0.35 -13.04 16.06
N VAL A 44 -0.03 -14.19 16.62
CA VAL A 44 -1.00 -15.20 17.08
C VAL A 44 -0.69 -15.60 18.49
N SER A 45 -1.75 -15.88 19.27
CA SER A 45 -1.60 -16.36 20.63
C SER A 45 -2.66 -17.41 20.96
N GLN A 46 -2.28 -18.42 21.76
CA GLN A 46 -3.16 -19.47 22.24
C GLN A 46 -2.82 -19.80 23.68
N ASP A 47 -3.84 -20.15 24.49
CA ASP A 47 -3.60 -20.61 25.85
C ASP A 47 -2.77 -21.90 25.84
N PHE A 48 -1.76 -21.94 26.70
CA PHE A 48 -0.86 -23.06 26.84
C PHE A 48 -1.39 -24.01 27.90
N ASN A 49 -2.27 -24.90 27.48
CA ASN A 49 -2.94 -25.90 28.33
C ASN A 49 -2.76 -27.32 27.72
N LEU A 50 -3.42 -28.33 28.30
CA LEU A 50 -3.32 -29.73 27.83
C LEU A 50 -3.81 -29.91 26.40
N ASP A 51 -4.66 -29.01 25.88
CA ASP A 51 -5.21 -29.04 24.51
C ASP A 51 -4.39 -28.16 23.54
N PHE A 52 -3.27 -27.61 24.00
CA PHE A 52 -2.42 -26.76 23.15
C PHE A 52 -1.91 -27.53 21.93
N ASN A 53 -2.07 -26.89 20.77
CA ASN A 53 -1.64 -27.47 19.51
C ASN A 53 -1.00 -26.40 18.62
N LYS A 54 0.32 -26.42 18.56
CA LYS A 54 1.12 -25.48 17.74
C LYS A 54 0.67 -25.45 16.28
N LYS A 55 0.20 -26.57 15.72
CA LYS A 55 -0.32 -26.62 14.36
C LYS A 55 -1.58 -25.76 14.18
N LYS A 56 -2.49 -25.73 15.19
CA LYS A 56 -3.67 -24.86 15.14
C LYS A 56 -3.27 -23.37 15.14
N VAL A 57 -2.24 -22.99 15.92
CA VAL A 57 -1.72 -21.63 15.94
C VAL A 57 -1.23 -21.19 14.56
N PHE A 58 -0.46 -22.05 13.89
CA PHE A 58 -0.01 -21.78 12.52
C PHE A 58 -1.18 -21.73 11.52
N ASP A 59 -2.17 -22.59 11.69
CA ASP A 59 -3.34 -22.60 10.84
C ASP A 59 -4.15 -21.31 10.96
N GLU A 60 -4.22 -20.70 12.15
CA GLU A 60 -4.80 -19.37 12.37
C GLU A 60 -3.96 -18.27 11.73
N ALA A 61 -2.63 -18.31 11.91
CA ALA A 61 -1.72 -17.38 11.26
C ALA A 61 -1.86 -17.39 9.73
N PHE A 62 -2.00 -18.56 9.12
CA PHE A 62 -2.18 -18.69 7.68
C PHE A 62 -3.50 -18.10 7.19
N LYS A 63 -4.59 -18.27 7.96
CA LYS A 63 -5.88 -17.64 7.65
C LYS A 63 -5.80 -16.13 7.75
N GLU A 64 -5.17 -15.63 8.81
CA GLU A 64 -4.98 -14.19 9.01
C GLU A 64 -4.10 -13.59 7.90
N ALA A 65 -2.97 -14.23 7.58
CA ALA A 65 -2.10 -13.80 6.48
C ALA A 65 -2.85 -13.76 5.15
N TYR A 66 -3.67 -14.79 4.85
CA TYR A 66 -4.50 -14.81 3.65
C TYR A 66 -5.52 -13.67 3.66
N THR A 67 -6.18 -13.42 4.79
CA THR A 67 -7.14 -12.31 4.94
C THR A 67 -6.48 -10.95 4.71
N GLN A 68 -5.27 -10.74 5.24
CA GLN A 68 -4.50 -9.51 5.00
C GLN A 68 -4.09 -9.40 3.52
N LEU A 69 -3.59 -10.47 2.90
CA LEU A 69 -3.24 -10.49 1.48
C LEU A 69 -4.41 -10.05 0.61
N ILE A 70 -5.57 -10.73 0.72
CA ILE A 70 -6.73 -10.39 -0.12
C ILE A 70 -7.28 -9.01 0.21
N SER A 71 -7.21 -8.57 1.48
CA SER A 71 -7.62 -7.21 1.88
C SER A 71 -6.73 -6.15 1.26
N THR A 72 -5.45 -6.44 1.05
CA THR A 72 -4.49 -5.51 0.44
C THR A 72 -4.68 -5.38 -1.06
N ILE A 73 -4.83 -6.49 -1.78
CA ILE A 73 -4.75 -6.51 -3.25
C ILE A 73 -6.07 -6.74 -3.98
N VAL A 74 -7.16 -7.04 -3.27
CA VAL A 74 -8.48 -7.31 -3.88
C VAL A 74 -9.51 -6.29 -3.40
N THR A 75 -10.44 -5.89 -4.28
CA THR A 75 -11.55 -4.99 -3.89
C THR A 75 -12.48 -5.66 -2.88
N SER A 76 -13.19 -4.87 -2.07
CA SER A 76 -14.12 -5.39 -1.05
C SER A 76 -15.21 -6.29 -1.64
N LYS A 77 -15.68 -5.96 -2.85
CA LYS A 77 -16.67 -6.75 -3.59
C LYS A 77 -16.13 -8.14 -3.95
N ASP A 78 -14.91 -8.19 -4.47
CA ASP A 78 -14.30 -9.44 -4.92
C ASP A 78 -13.75 -10.25 -3.75
N LYS A 79 -13.29 -9.59 -2.68
CA LYS A 79 -12.89 -10.23 -1.42
C LYS A 79 -14.00 -11.14 -0.88
N LYS A 80 -15.26 -10.69 -0.88
CA LYS A 80 -16.41 -11.49 -0.41
C LYS A 80 -16.58 -12.83 -1.12
N LYS A 81 -16.07 -12.99 -2.35
CA LYS A 81 -16.13 -14.25 -3.12
C LYS A 81 -15.11 -15.27 -2.65
N ILE A 82 -13.98 -14.81 -2.12
CA ILE A 82 -12.81 -15.65 -1.80
C ILE A 82 -12.39 -15.62 -0.33
N GLU A 83 -13.03 -14.84 0.54
CA GLU A 83 -12.68 -14.79 1.98
C GLU A 83 -12.96 -16.09 2.71
N LYS A 84 -13.95 -16.89 2.25
CA LYS A 84 -14.38 -18.14 2.88
C LYS A 84 -13.87 -19.37 2.12
N ILE A 85 -12.55 -19.48 1.99
CA ILE A 85 -11.93 -20.67 1.40
C ILE A 85 -11.43 -21.62 2.49
N ASN A 86 -11.31 -22.89 2.14
CA ASN A 86 -10.82 -23.88 3.09
C ASN A 86 -9.30 -23.73 3.33
N LEU A 87 -8.87 -24.18 4.50
CA LEU A 87 -7.48 -24.07 4.93
C LEU A 87 -6.51 -24.82 3.99
N SER A 88 -6.91 -25.93 3.38
CA SER A 88 -6.07 -26.68 2.45
C SER A 88 -5.75 -25.87 1.20
N THR A 89 -6.71 -25.09 0.71
CA THR A 89 -6.49 -24.16 -0.39
C THR A 89 -5.54 -23.04 0.04
N ILE A 90 -5.74 -22.42 1.23
CA ILE A 90 -4.80 -21.40 1.73
C ILE A 90 -3.37 -21.96 1.76
N LYS A 91 -3.19 -23.16 2.33
CA LYS A 91 -1.87 -23.81 2.42
C LYS A 91 -1.24 -24.07 1.05
N SER A 92 -2.02 -24.38 0.04
CA SER A 92 -1.52 -24.59 -1.34
C SER A 92 -1.04 -23.31 -2.01
N LEU A 93 -1.46 -22.14 -1.50
CA LEU A 93 -1.01 -20.83 -1.98
C LEU A 93 0.27 -20.37 -1.25
N ILE A 94 0.60 -20.95 -0.09
CA ILE A 94 1.78 -20.58 0.68
C ILE A 94 3.01 -21.25 0.08
N GLU A 95 4.05 -20.48 -0.19
CA GLU A 95 5.36 -20.95 -0.65
C GLU A 95 6.24 -21.31 0.54
N SER A 96 6.31 -20.41 1.52
CA SER A 96 7.12 -20.59 2.72
C SER A 96 6.57 -19.74 3.88
N PHE A 97 6.97 -20.08 5.08
CA PHE A 97 6.74 -19.25 6.26
C PHE A 97 7.92 -19.36 7.23
N ASN A 98 8.09 -18.37 8.09
CA ASN A 98 9.06 -18.43 9.19
C ASN A 98 8.47 -17.81 10.45
N VAL A 99 8.90 -18.31 11.60
CA VAL A 99 8.60 -17.75 12.91
C VAL A 99 9.72 -16.79 13.26
N SER A 100 9.38 -15.50 13.42
CA SER A 100 10.36 -14.44 13.74
C SER A 100 10.52 -14.23 15.25
N ASP A 101 9.45 -14.46 16.02
CA ASP A 101 9.47 -14.42 17.48
C ASP A 101 8.57 -15.53 18.05
N GLU A 102 8.99 -16.13 19.16
CA GLU A 102 8.23 -17.18 19.83
C GLU A 102 8.49 -17.09 21.33
N LYS A 103 7.41 -16.99 22.14
CA LYS A 103 7.53 -16.87 23.60
C LYS A 103 6.33 -17.43 24.34
N PHE A 104 6.58 -17.83 25.58
CA PHE A 104 5.57 -18.27 26.54
C PHE A 104 5.48 -17.23 27.65
N LEU A 105 4.33 -16.59 27.77
CA LEU A 105 4.05 -15.56 28.78
C LEU A 105 2.67 -15.83 29.40
N GLU A 106 2.57 -15.77 30.72
CA GLU A 106 1.28 -15.81 31.45
C GLU A 106 0.37 -16.97 31.00
N ASP A 107 0.93 -18.19 30.93
CA ASP A 107 0.24 -19.41 30.45
C ASP A 107 -0.32 -19.31 29.01
N ARG A 108 0.24 -18.42 28.21
CA ARG A 108 -0.07 -18.28 26.79
C ARG A 108 1.19 -18.46 25.93
N TYR A 109 0.99 -19.12 24.82
CA TYR A 109 1.95 -19.17 23.72
C TYR A 109 1.71 -18.02 22.77
N HIS A 110 2.75 -17.26 22.45
CA HIS A 110 2.74 -16.17 21.48
C HIS A 110 3.73 -16.47 20.39
N ALA A 111 3.36 -16.20 19.14
CA ALA A 111 4.25 -16.28 18.00
C ALA A 111 4.01 -15.16 17.01
N THR A 112 5.09 -14.67 16.42
CA THR A 112 5.05 -13.74 15.28
C THR A 112 5.52 -14.50 14.04
N ILE A 113 4.67 -14.55 13.02
CA ILE A 113 4.86 -15.39 11.84
C ILE A 113 4.85 -14.51 10.59
N ASN A 114 5.82 -14.76 9.71
CA ASN A 114 5.85 -14.17 8.37
C ASN A 114 5.47 -15.27 7.37
N VAL A 115 4.55 -14.95 6.46
CA VAL A 115 4.03 -15.89 5.45
C VAL A 115 4.33 -15.34 4.06
N ASN A 116 4.94 -16.15 3.23
CA ASN A 116 5.22 -15.85 1.84
C ASN A 116 4.30 -16.67 0.92
N PHE A 117 3.48 -15.99 0.14
CA PHE A 117 2.56 -16.63 -0.81
C PHE A 117 3.23 -16.80 -2.18
N ASN A 118 3.00 -17.93 -2.83
CA ASN A 118 3.44 -18.18 -4.19
C ASN A 118 2.62 -17.34 -5.17
N LYS A 119 3.25 -16.36 -5.81
CA LYS A 119 2.60 -15.44 -6.76
C LYS A 119 1.84 -16.17 -7.86
N LYS A 120 2.50 -17.12 -8.51
CA LYS A 120 1.92 -17.88 -9.65
C LYS A 120 0.67 -18.63 -9.23
N ASN A 121 0.73 -19.37 -8.12
CA ASN A 121 -0.41 -20.12 -7.62
C ASN A 121 -1.55 -19.18 -7.21
N THR A 122 -1.24 -18.08 -6.55
CA THR A 122 -2.21 -17.08 -6.10
C THR A 122 -2.88 -16.39 -7.29
N TYR A 123 -2.13 -15.97 -8.30
CA TYR A 123 -2.70 -15.38 -9.52
C TYR A 123 -3.55 -16.38 -10.30
N ASN A 124 -3.14 -17.65 -10.41
CA ASN A 124 -3.92 -18.69 -11.05
C ASN A 124 -5.23 -18.95 -10.29
N TYR A 125 -5.18 -18.97 -8.95
CA TYR A 125 -6.35 -19.08 -8.12
C TYR A 125 -7.32 -17.90 -8.34
N PHE A 126 -6.84 -16.67 -8.29
CA PHE A 126 -7.68 -15.48 -8.53
C PHE A 126 -8.28 -15.49 -9.96
N ALA A 127 -7.49 -15.84 -10.96
CA ALA A 127 -7.98 -15.96 -12.35
C ALA A 127 -9.09 -17.00 -12.47
N SER A 128 -9.00 -18.16 -11.76
CA SER A 128 -10.05 -19.18 -11.74
C SER A 128 -11.36 -18.69 -11.10
N GLN A 129 -11.28 -17.67 -10.24
CA GLN A 129 -12.44 -17.01 -9.60
C GLN A 129 -12.88 -15.73 -10.34
N ASN A 130 -12.32 -15.44 -11.52
CA ASN A 130 -12.56 -14.19 -12.27
C ASN A 130 -12.28 -12.92 -11.43
N ILE A 131 -11.19 -12.95 -10.66
CA ILE A 131 -10.75 -11.83 -9.81
C ILE A 131 -9.44 -11.28 -10.36
N PHE A 132 -9.38 -9.95 -10.51
CA PHE A 132 -8.19 -9.22 -10.90
C PHE A 132 -7.61 -8.50 -9.68
N PRO A 133 -6.44 -8.94 -9.17
CA PRO A 133 -5.79 -8.26 -8.07
C PRO A 133 -5.22 -6.91 -8.50
N SER A 134 -4.96 -6.03 -7.54
CA SER A 134 -4.29 -4.75 -7.75
C SER A 134 -2.83 -4.80 -7.32
N ILE A 135 -2.02 -3.91 -7.89
CA ILE A 135 -0.68 -3.62 -7.36
C ILE A 135 -0.86 -2.89 -6.02
N PRO A 136 -0.24 -3.34 -4.91
CA PRO A 136 -0.40 -2.72 -3.59
C PRO A 136 0.47 -1.47 -3.44
N LYS A 137 0.20 -0.46 -4.25
CA LYS A 137 0.92 0.80 -4.23
C LYS A 137 0.37 1.71 -3.13
N LYS A 138 1.20 2.09 -2.16
CA LYS A 138 0.84 3.10 -1.15
C LYS A 138 0.72 4.50 -1.78
N LEU A 139 -0.17 5.31 -1.24
CA LEU A 139 -0.44 6.67 -1.70
C LEU A 139 -0.80 7.56 -0.52
N ASP A 140 -0.20 8.76 -0.46
CA ASP A 140 -0.61 9.81 0.45
C ASP A 140 -1.84 10.53 -0.12
N LEU A 141 -2.86 10.71 0.72
CA LEU A 141 -4.17 11.23 0.34
C LEU A 141 -4.65 12.25 1.38
N LEU A 142 -4.80 13.50 0.96
CA LEU A 142 -5.38 14.55 1.81
C LEU A 142 -6.87 14.30 2.00
N VAL A 143 -7.36 14.37 3.23
CA VAL A 143 -8.80 14.23 3.56
C VAL A 143 -9.29 15.48 4.24
N LEU A 144 -10.25 16.17 3.63
CA LEU A 144 -10.93 17.36 4.14
C LEU A 144 -12.34 17.01 4.60
N PRO A 145 -12.57 16.57 5.84
CA PRO A 145 -13.91 16.29 6.35
C PRO A 145 -14.56 17.56 6.87
N ILE A 146 -15.66 17.97 6.23
CA ILE A 146 -16.44 19.18 6.54
C ILE A 146 -17.80 18.72 7.03
N LEU A 147 -18.09 18.92 8.31
CA LEU A 147 -19.37 18.56 8.90
C LEU A 147 -20.27 19.79 9.02
N ILE A 148 -21.47 19.70 8.47
CA ILE A 148 -22.48 20.76 8.47
C ILE A 148 -23.72 20.27 9.22
N ASN A 149 -24.03 20.91 10.34
CA ASN A 149 -25.28 20.72 11.05
C ASN A 149 -26.37 21.52 10.34
N ARG A 150 -27.26 20.85 9.60
CA ARG A 150 -28.35 21.53 8.84
C ARG A 150 -29.41 22.16 9.73
N ASN A 151 -29.58 21.67 10.96
CA ASN A 151 -30.59 22.24 11.89
C ASN A 151 -30.16 23.61 12.42
N GLN A 152 -28.85 23.85 12.51
CA GLN A 152 -28.27 25.08 13.04
C GLN A 152 -27.62 25.94 11.94
N ASP A 153 -27.55 25.44 10.71
CA ASP A 153 -26.82 26.03 9.56
C ASP A 153 -25.37 26.37 9.93
N GLU A 154 -24.72 25.46 10.68
CA GLU A 154 -23.40 25.64 11.25
C GLU A 154 -22.41 24.58 10.76
N ILE A 155 -21.16 25.01 10.51
CA ILE A 155 -20.04 24.09 10.22
C ILE A 155 -19.34 23.74 11.52
N ILE A 156 -19.20 22.44 11.76
CA ILE A 156 -18.44 21.87 12.88
C ILE A 156 -17.01 21.60 12.40
N TYR A 157 -16.06 22.29 13.00
CA TYR A 157 -14.68 22.34 12.53
C TYR A 157 -13.75 21.35 13.25
N PHE A 158 -12.74 20.86 12.54
CA PHE A 158 -11.55 20.18 13.05
C PHE A 158 -11.78 19.34 14.32
N GLY A 159 -11.19 19.74 15.45
CA GLY A 159 -11.28 19.02 16.72
C GLY A 159 -12.68 18.86 17.30
N GLU A 160 -13.66 19.66 16.88
CA GLU A 160 -15.07 19.50 17.23
C GLU A 160 -15.80 18.53 16.29
N ASN A 161 -15.26 18.28 15.09
CA ASN A 161 -15.79 17.34 14.12
C ASN A 161 -15.40 15.90 14.50
N PRO A 162 -16.37 15.03 14.88
CA PRO A 162 -16.07 13.66 15.32
C PRO A 162 -15.37 12.82 14.23
N ILE A 163 -15.69 13.06 12.96
CA ILE A 163 -15.08 12.33 11.84
C ILE A 163 -13.62 12.74 11.66
N TYR A 164 -13.30 14.05 11.72
CA TYR A 164 -11.93 14.52 11.69
C TYR A 164 -11.12 13.95 12.85
N LYS A 165 -11.61 14.06 14.07
CA LYS A 165 -10.93 13.63 15.29
C LYS A 165 -10.60 12.12 15.30
N ASN A 166 -11.48 11.31 14.73
CA ASN A 166 -11.37 9.85 14.81
C ASN A 166 -10.94 9.19 13.50
N TRP A 167 -10.72 9.95 12.42
CA TRP A 167 -10.40 9.37 11.11
C TRP A 167 -9.23 8.38 11.16
N ASN A 168 -8.11 8.77 11.78
CA ASN A 168 -6.90 7.96 11.83
C ASN A 168 -6.88 6.90 12.95
N ASN A 169 -7.90 6.85 13.82
CA ASN A 169 -8.00 5.80 14.84
C ASN A 169 -8.38 4.43 14.26
N PHE A 170 -8.92 4.39 13.04
CA PHE A 170 -9.37 3.18 12.35
C PHE A 170 -8.51 2.85 11.13
N ASN A 171 -7.19 2.80 11.32
CA ASN A 171 -6.24 2.38 10.31
C ASN A 171 -5.94 0.89 10.43
N GLU A 172 -5.93 0.18 9.30
CA GLU A 172 -5.62 -1.23 9.20
C GLU A 172 -4.27 -1.44 8.48
N LYS A 173 -3.53 -2.50 8.85
CA LYS A 173 -2.22 -2.81 8.26
C LYS A 173 -2.30 -3.01 6.72
N TYR A 174 -3.45 -3.43 6.21
CA TYR A 174 -3.70 -3.66 4.78
C TYR A 174 -4.15 -2.42 4.01
N HIS A 175 -4.33 -1.25 4.66
CA HIS A 175 -4.66 -0.03 3.95
C HIS A 175 -3.48 0.46 3.09
N LEU A 176 -3.78 0.86 1.86
CA LEU A 176 -2.82 1.40 0.89
C LEU A 176 -2.80 2.92 0.89
N LEU A 177 -3.90 3.55 1.31
CA LEU A 177 -4.03 5.00 1.41
C LEU A 177 -3.56 5.46 2.80
N ASN A 178 -2.55 6.34 2.80
CA ASN A 178 -2.12 7.06 4.00
C ASN A 178 -2.89 8.38 4.07
N TYR A 179 -3.85 8.46 4.99
CA TYR A 179 -4.76 9.59 5.11
C TYR A 179 -4.12 10.73 5.90
N ILE A 180 -3.92 11.87 5.23
CA ILE A 180 -3.38 13.10 5.81
C ILE A 180 -4.55 14.03 6.08
N LEU A 181 -4.74 14.41 7.34
CA LEU A 181 -5.74 15.39 7.73
C LEU A 181 -5.11 16.79 7.78
N PRO A 182 -5.85 17.85 7.39
CA PRO A 182 -5.36 19.21 7.49
C PRO A 182 -5.14 19.59 8.94
N THR A 183 -4.14 20.40 9.19
CA THR A 183 -3.95 21.06 10.49
C THR A 183 -4.99 22.14 10.68
N GLU A 184 -5.40 22.36 11.94
CA GLU A 184 -6.37 23.40 12.25
C GLU A 184 -5.80 24.79 11.93
N ASP A 185 -6.52 25.54 11.07
CA ASP A 185 -6.14 26.87 10.59
C ASP A 185 -7.33 27.82 10.66
N ILE A 186 -7.09 29.03 11.17
CA ILE A 186 -8.12 30.06 11.32
C ILE A 186 -8.57 30.56 9.94
N GLU A 187 -7.64 30.67 8.97
CA GLU A 187 -7.96 31.09 7.60
C GLU A 187 -8.90 30.08 6.93
N ASP A 188 -8.63 28.79 7.10
CA ASP A 188 -9.46 27.72 6.55
C ASP A 188 -10.86 27.73 7.17
N ARG A 189 -10.98 28.02 8.47
CA ARG A 189 -12.29 28.22 9.13
C ARG A 189 -13.08 29.38 8.53
N GLN A 190 -12.43 30.50 8.21
CA GLN A 190 -13.05 31.65 7.58
C GLN A 190 -13.53 31.33 6.15
N ILE A 191 -12.72 30.60 5.38
CA ILE A 191 -13.09 30.12 4.05
C ILE A 191 -14.37 29.26 4.13
N PHE A 192 -14.38 28.25 4.98
CA PHE A 192 -15.54 27.36 5.14
C PHE A 192 -16.80 28.15 5.52
N LYS A 193 -16.69 29.04 6.52
CA LYS A 193 -17.81 29.87 6.98
C LYS A 193 -18.36 30.77 5.87
N SER A 194 -17.48 31.38 5.07
CA SER A 194 -17.89 32.24 3.96
C SER A 194 -18.54 31.50 2.80
N LYS A 195 -18.22 30.22 2.64
CA LYS A 195 -18.66 29.37 1.51
C LYS A 195 -19.75 28.36 1.86
N ILE A 196 -20.31 28.39 3.07
CA ILE A 196 -21.29 27.39 3.53
C ILE A 196 -22.43 27.17 2.54
N LYS A 197 -22.99 28.25 1.94
CA LYS A 197 -24.11 28.17 0.98
C LYS A 197 -23.73 27.62 -0.39
N SER A 198 -22.41 27.63 -0.74
CA SER A 198 -21.90 27.18 -2.04
C SER A 198 -20.75 26.17 -1.84
N ILE A 199 -20.69 25.50 -0.67
CA ILE A 199 -19.60 24.63 -0.28
C ILE A 199 -19.42 23.47 -1.25
N GLU A 200 -20.51 22.98 -1.85
CA GLU A 200 -20.44 21.90 -2.83
C GLU A 200 -19.78 22.32 -4.16
N GLU A 201 -19.85 23.59 -4.52
CA GLU A 201 -19.27 24.13 -5.75
C GLU A 201 -17.83 24.63 -5.54
N TYR A 202 -17.44 24.85 -4.27
CA TYR A 202 -16.13 25.36 -3.94
C TYR A 202 -15.04 24.32 -4.22
N LYS A 203 -13.92 24.76 -4.83
CA LYS A 203 -12.85 23.85 -5.29
C LYS A 203 -11.79 23.52 -4.23
N PHE A 204 -11.70 24.29 -3.17
CA PHE A 204 -10.72 24.10 -2.08
C PHE A 204 -9.24 24.18 -2.49
N ASP A 205 -8.95 24.72 -3.68
CA ASP A 205 -7.58 24.75 -4.24
C ASP A 205 -6.57 25.44 -3.30
N GLU A 206 -6.99 26.47 -2.58
CA GLU A 206 -6.14 27.23 -1.64
C GLU A 206 -5.70 26.34 -0.46
N ILE A 207 -6.61 25.51 0.06
CA ILE A 207 -6.33 24.59 1.16
C ILE A 207 -5.51 23.41 0.66
N ILE A 208 -5.87 22.81 -0.47
CA ILE A 208 -5.18 21.64 -1.04
C ILE A 208 -3.72 21.96 -1.34
N LYS A 209 -3.44 23.14 -1.92
CA LYS A 209 -2.08 23.58 -2.25
C LYS A 209 -1.16 23.72 -1.05
N LYS A 210 -1.68 23.97 0.16
CA LYS A 210 -0.87 24.06 1.39
C LYS A 210 -0.15 22.72 1.70
N TYR A 211 -0.68 21.60 1.22
CA TYR A 211 -0.18 20.24 1.51
C TYR A 211 0.70 19.64 0.40
N ASP A 212 0.84 20.32 -0.74
CA ASP A 212 1.61 19.83 -1.91
C ASP A 212 1.23 18.38 -2.33
N LEU A 213 -0.08 18.07 -2.25
CA LEU A 213 -0.65 16.78 -2.59
C LEU A 213 -1.60 16.90 -3.78
N GLU A 214 -1.41 16.05 -4.80
CA GLU A 214 -2.28 15.97 -5.97
C GLU A 214 -3.53 15.10 -5.72
N ASN A 215 -3.47 14.25 -4.70
CA ASN A 215 -4.53 13.29 -4.38
C ASN A 215 -5.27 13.76 -3.13
N TYR A 216 -6.59 13.89 -3.23
CA TYR A 216 -7.38 14.39 -2.11
C TYR A 216 -8.82 13.86 -2.12
N ILE A 217 -9.43 13.93 -0.95
CA ILE A 217 -10.87 13.74 -0.72
C ILE A 217 -11.43 15.01 -0.06
N ILE A 218 -12.45 15.60 -0.66
CA ILE A 218 -13.29 16.58 0.01
C ILE A 218 -14.55 15.84 0.43
N LEU A 219 -14.74 15.67 1.74
CA LEU A 219 -15.85 14.95 2.33
C LEU A 219 -16.80 15.94 3.00
N ILE A 220 -17.88 16.32 2.30
CA ILE A 220 -18.91 17.19 2.83
C ILE A 220 -20.01 16.32 3.45
N ILE A 221 -20.27 16.54 4.73
CA ILE A 221 -21.16 15.75 5.55
C ILE A 221 -22.28 16.64 6.05
N TYR A 222 -23.49 16.32 5.67
CA TYR A 222 -24.69 16.99 6.16
C TYR A 222 -25.36 16.14 7.21
N GLN A 223 -25.40 16.66 8.43
CA GLN A 223 -26.08 16.02 9.55
C GLN A 223 -27.46 16.63 9.73
N ASN A 224 -28.48 15.79 9.62
CA ASN A 224 -29.84 16.04 10.08
C ASN A 224 -30.13 15.21 11.34
N GLU A 225 -31.32 15.35 11.94
CA GLU A 225 -31.66 14.62 13.18
C GLU A 225 -31.48 13.11 13.08
N ASN A 226 -31.90 12.47 11.98
CA ASN A 226 -31.88 11.02 11.82
C ASN A 226 -31.11 10.53 10.57
N GLU A 227 -30.52 11.44 9.82
CA GLU A 227 -29.87 11.11 8.54
C GLU A 227 -28.57 11.89 8.36
N ILE A 228 -27.59 11.18 7.81
CA ILE A 228 -26.32 11.76 7.39
C ILE A 228 -26.21 11.62 5.87
N ASN A 229 -26.09 12.73 5.18
CA ASN A 229 -25.86 12.78 3.74
C ASN A 229 -24.40 13.16 3.48
N LEU A 230 -23.71 12.37 2.68
CA LEU A 230 -22.30 12.49 2.39
C LEU A 230 -22.07 12.75 0.91
N LEU A 231 -21.37 13.83 0.62
CA LEU A 231 -20.83 14.13 -0.70
C LEU A 231 -19.32 14.00 -0.65
N SER A 232 -18.76 12.95 -1.28
CA SER A 232 -17.32 12.76 -1.39
C SER A 232 -16.84 13.12 -2.79
N LYS A 233 -15.92 14.06 -2.88
CA LYS A 233 -15.20 14.42 -4.10
C LYS A 233 -13.80 13.85 -4.02
N LEU A 234 -13.54 12.79 -4.77
CA LEU A 234 -12.30 12.04 -4.74
C LEU A 234 -11.46 12.33 -5.98
N GLN A 235 -10.25 12.86 -5.79
CA GLN A 235 -9.22 13.01 -6.81
C GLN A 235 -8.11 12.00 -6.56
N LEU A 236 -7.91 11.07 -7.49
CA LEU A 236 -6.82 10.10 -7.47
C LEU A 236 -6.08 10.16 -8.81
N LYS A 237 -4.84 10.62 -8.82
CA LYS A 237 -4.08 10.88 -10.06
C LYS A 237 -4.94 11.75 -11.03
N ASN A 238 -5.17 11.27 -12.24
CA ASN A 238 -5.96 11.96 -13.26
C ASN A 238 -7.46 11.60 -13.22
N THR A 239 -7.93 10.91 -12.16
CA THR A 239 -9.31 10.45 -12.05
C THR A 239 -10.03 11.23 -10.99
N TYR A 240 -11.14 11.88 -11.37
CA TYR A 240 -12.04 12.60 -10.46
C TYR A 240 -13.37 11.87 -10.38
N LYS A 241 -13.84 11.59 -9.16
CA LYS A 241 -15.12 10.91 -8.90
C LYS A 241 -15.90 11.60 -7.80
N ILE A 242 -17.21 11.58 -7.93
CA ILE A 242 -18.14 12.11 -6.93
C ILE A 242 -19.03 10.95 -6.45
N PHE A 243 -19.15 10.82 -5.14
CA PHE A 243 -20.03 9.85 -4.50
C PHE A 243 -21.04 10.59 -3.63
N ASN A 244 -22.30 10.23 -3.78
CA ASN A 244 -23.38 10.65 -2.90
C ASN A 244 -23.89 9.42 -2.14
N THR A 245 -23.84 9.46 -0.83
CA THR A 245 -24.30 8.34 0.03
C THR A 245 -25.11 8.91 1.18
N SER A 246 -26.18 8.19 1.57
CA SER A 246 -27.01 8.54 2.71
C SER A 246 -27.03 7.40 3.71
N TYR A 247 -26.98 7.74 4.98
CA TYR A 247 -27.03 6.79 6.10
C TYR A 247 -28.10 7.25 7.09
N THR A 248 -28.96 6.32 7.48
CA THR A 248 -29.98 6.53 8.53
C THR A 248 -29.57 5.87 9.83
N GLY A 249 -29.94 6.46 10.95
CA GLY A 249 -29.68 5.90 12.28
C GLY A 249 -28.20 5.90 12.67
N ILE A 250 -27.38 6.77 12.08
CA ILE A 250 -25.97 6.97 12.45
C ILE A 250 -25.89 8.11 13.47
N ASP A 251 -25.38 7.82 14.63
CA ASP A 251 -24.96 8.81 15.62
C ASP A 251 -23.45 9.02 15.54
N LEU A 252 -23.03 10.22 15.13
CA LEU A 252 -21.61 10.60 15.01
C LEU A 252 -20.88 10.69 16.35
N TYR A 253 -21.61 10.79 17.45
CA TYR A 253 -21.05 10.83 18.81
C TYR A 253 -21.03 9.46 19.49
N ASN A 254 -21.60 8.44 18.85
CA ASN A 254 -21.47 7.06 19.27
C ASN A 254 -20.30 6.38 18.56
N GLU A 255 -19.33 5.87 19.32
CA GLU A 255 -18.08 5.30 18.81
C GLU A 255 -18.31 4.15 17.81
N GLN A 256 -19.27 3.25 18.07
CA GLN A 256 -19.54 2.11 17.18
C GLN A 256 -20.16 2.56 15.85
N SER A 257 -21.07 3.51 15.87
CA SER A 257 -21.69 4.08 14.67
C SER A 257 -20.66 4.85 13.84
N LEU A 258 -19.84 5.67 14.50
CA LEU A 258 -18.80 6.47 13.90
C LEU A 258 -17.70 5.59 13.25
N SER A 259 -17.22 4.58 13.97
CA SER A 259 -16.21 3.64 13.46
C SER A 259 -16.70 2.92 12.21
N LYS A 260 -17.94 2.41 12.24
CA LYS A 260 -18.57 1.75 11.09
C LYS A 260 -18.66 2.68 9.88
N LEU A 261 -19.04 3.95 10.08
CA LEU A 261 -19.10 4.94 9.01
C LEU A 261 -17.71 5.19 8.40
N ILE A 262 -16.70 5.46 9.24
CA ILE A 262 -15.33 5.74 8.78
C ILE A 262 -14.74 4.53 8.05
N ILE A 263 -14.93 3.31 8.57
CA ILE A 263 -14.45 2.08 7.91
C ILE A 263 -15.13 1.89 6.54
N ASN A 264 -16.43 2.15 6.43
CA ASN A 264 -17.15 2.07 5.14
C ASN A 264 -16.59 3.07 4.12
N LEU A 265 -16.32 4.31 4.56
CA LEU A 265 -15.74 5.35 3.70
C LEU A 265 -14.32 4.99 3.26
N LYS A 266 -13.47 4.55 4.18
CA LYS A 266 -12.13 4.08 3.84
C LYS A 266 -12.17 2.91 2.87
N THR A 267 -13.06 1.94 3.08
CA THR A 267 -13.26 0.81 2.16
C THR A 267 -13.62 1.29 0.75
N LEU A 268 -14.52 2.28 0.63
CA LEU A 268 -14.88 2.87 -0.65
C LEU A 268 -13.66 3.47 -1.36
N TYR A 269 -12.85 4.27 -0.64
CA TYR A 269 -11.69 4.95 -1.22
C TYR A 269 -10.55 3.98 -1.55
N GLU A 270 -10.30 2.99 -0.70
CA GLU A 270 -9.36 1.90 -0.95
C GLU A 270 -9.76 1.09 -2.20
N ASP A 271 -11.05 0.80 -2.37
CA ASP A 271 -11.54 0.10 -3.56
C ASP A 271 -11.33 0.91 -4.84
N GLU A 272 -11.55 2.23 -4.79
CA GLU A 272 -11.28 3.09 -5.95
C GLU A 272 -9.80 3.14 -6.30
N TRP A 273 -8.92 3.18 -5.29
CA TRP A 273 -7.49 3.11 -5.51
C TRP A 273 -7.05 1.76 -6.10
N LYS A 274 -7.56 0.65 -5.59
CA LYS A 274 -7.31 -0.69 -6.13
C LYS A 274 -7.77 -0.81 -7.59
N LYS A 275 -8.95 -0.29 -7.95
CA LYS A 275 -9.44 -0.28 -9.34
C LYS A 275 -8.50 0.43 -10.31
N LEU A 276 -7.85 1.51 -9.88
CA LEU A 276 -6.87 2.24 -10.70
C LEU A 276 -5.54 1.50 -10.87
N ASN A 277 -5.26 0.51 -10.04
CA ASN A 277 -4.02 -0.25 -10.04
C ASN A 277 -4.23 -1.75 -10.33
N LEU A 278 -5.36 -2.13 -10.95
CA LEU A 278 -5.64 -3.53 -11.30
C LEU A 278 -4.58 -4.10 -12.24
N ILE A 279 -4.21 -5.35 -11.98
CA ILE A 279 -3.32 -6.14 -12.84
C ILE A 279 -4.19 -6.94 -13.80
N ASN A 280 -3.97 -6.75 -15.08
CA ASN A 280 -4.61 -7.61 -16.07
C ASN A 280 -3.85 -8.93 -16.19
N THR A 281 -4.22 -9.91 -15.38
CA THR A 281 -3.60 -11.24 -15.37
C THR A 281 -3.89 -12.07 -16.64
N SER A 282 -4.77 -11.59 -17.52
CA SER A 282 -5.00 -12.19 -18.84
C SER A 282 -3.89 -11.84 -19.84
N ILE A 283 -3.16 -10.74 -19.60
CA ILE A 283 -1.97 -10.40 -20.39
C ILE A 283 -0.81 -11.23 -19.85
N LYS A 284 -0.31 -12.16 -20.65
CA LYS A 284 0.87 -12.98 -20.36
C LYS A 284 1.92 -12.74 -21.43
N LEU A 285 2.79 -11.76 -21.21
CA LEU A 285 3.88 -11.44 -22.12
C LEU A 285 5.11 -12.29 -21.77
N PRO A 286 5.51 -13.24 -22.63
CA PRO A 286 6.77 -13.95 -22.44
C PRO A 286 7.94 -13.06 -22.87
N LEU A 287 8.86 -12.79 -21.96
CA LEU A 287 10.10 -12.09 -22.22
C LEU A 287 11.28 -13.06 -22.08
N THR A 288 12.22 -13.04 -23.04
CA THR A 288 13.48 -13.78 -22.93
C THR A 288 14.61 -12.80 -22.69
N ILE A 289 15.26 -12.95 -21.54
CA ILE A 289 16.33 -12.05 -21.08
C ILE A 289 17.58 -12.85 -20.80
N SER A 290 18.74 -12.35 -21.25
CA SER A 290 20.04 -12.94 -20.98
C SER A 290 20.91 -12.02 -20.13
N LEU A 291 21.71 -12.64 -19.24
CA LEU A 291 22.73 -11.98 -18.42
C LEU A 291 24.06 -12.70 -18.55
N LEU A 292 25.14 -11.98 -18.32
CA LEU A 292 26.48 -12.58 -18.25
C LEU A 292 26.59 -13.50 -17.03
N SER A 293 26.88 -14.78 -17.26
CA SER A 293 26.95 -15.81 -16.20
C SER A 293 28.05 -15.54 -15.15
N LYS A 294 29.09 -14.81 -15.50
CA LYS A 294 30.22 -14.46 -14.63
C LYS A 294 29.90 -13.30 -13.67
N ASP A 295 28.87 -12.51 -13.92
CA ASP A 295 28.48 -11.39 -13.06
C ASP A 295 27.45 -11.84 -12.01
N HIS A 296 27.91 -12.62 -11.04
CA HIS A 296 27.05 -13.16 -9.98
C HIS A 296 26.30 -12.09 -9.18
N LYS A 297 26.85 -10.87 -9.08
CA LYS A 297 26.17 -9.76 -8.37
C LYS A 297 24.96 -9.29 -9.16
N LYS A 298 25.11 -9.09 -10.48
CA LYS A 298 23.98 -8.70 -11.34
C LYS A 298 22.94 -9.81 -11.45
N VAL A 299 23.38 -11.08 -11.53
CA VAL A 299 22.46 -12.23 -11.56
C VAL A 299 21.59 -12.22 -10.31
N LYS A 300 22.21 -12.15 -9.12
CA LYS A 300 21.48 -12.12 -7.85
C LYS A 300 20.56 -10.91 -7.73
N LEU A 301 21.04 -9.72 -8.14
CA LEU A 301 20.22 -8.50 -8.15
C LEU A 301 19.01 -8.66 -9.06
N PHE A 302 19.20 -9.19 -10.26
CA PHE A 302 18.12 -9.39 -11.23
C PHE A 302 17.08 -10.39 -10.72
N GLU A 303 17.48 -11.50 -10.15
CA GLU A 303 16.58 -12.48 -9.53
C GLU A 303 15.77 -11.87 -8.40
N THR A 304 16.42 -11.10 -7.50
CA THR A 304 15.72 -10.36 -6.44
C THR A 304 14.69 -9.38 -7.03
N ILE A 305 15.05 -8.64 -8.09
CA ILE A 305 14.12 -7.73 -8.76
C ILE A 305 12.92 -8.50 -9.35
N LEU A 306 13.14 -9.65 -9.99
CA LEU A 306 12.05 -10.45 -10.54
C LEU A 306 11.10 -10.99 -9.46
N GLU A 307 11.63 -11.35 -8.29
CA GLU A 307 10.83 -11.77 -7.13
C GLU A 307 9.97 -10.63 -6.60
N ASP A 308 10.51 -9.41 -6.56
CA ASP A 308 9.83 -8.24 -6.01
C ASP A 308 8.85 -7.57 -6.98
N PHE A 309 8.98 -7.79 -8.29
CA PHE A 309 8.09 -7.16 -9.27
C PHE A 309 6.69 -7.77 -9.25
N ASP A 310 5.68 -6.97 -8.88
CA ASP A 310 4.27 -7.40 -8.80
C ASP A 310 3.71 -7.91 -10.13
N LEU A 311 4.16 -7.34 -11.25
CA LEU A 311 3.71 -7.74 -12.59
C LEU A 311 4.45 -8.96 -13.15
N VAL A 312 5.51 -9.44 -12.52
CA VAL A 312 6.15 -10.72 -12.86
C VAL A 312 5.38 -11.84 -12.16
N SER A 313 4.65 -12.64 -12.93
CA SER A 313 3.88 -13.76 -12.38
C SER A 313 4.69 -15.05 -12.28
N ASP A 314 5.70 -15.22 -13.11
CA ASP A 314 6.56 -16.40 -13.13
C ASP A 314 7.88 -16.10 -13.85
N TYR A 315 8.97 -16.76 -13.46
CA TYR A 315 10.20 -16.77 -14.21
C TYR A 315 10.95 -18.09 -14.03
N ILE A 316 11.68 -18.51 -15.05
CA ILE A 316 12.50 -19.72 -15.04
C ILE A 316 13.81 -19.48 -15.80
N VAL A 317 14.87 -20.12 -15.34
CA VAL A 317 16.11 -20.27 -16.13
C VAL A 317 15.89 -21.35 -17.17
N THR A 318 15.90 -20.97 -18.46
CA THR A 318 15.67 -21.91 -19.58
C THR A 318 16.95 -22.58 -20.04
N SER A 319 18.06 -21.87 -19.98
CA SER A 319 19.39 -22.42 -20.32
C SER A 319 20.50 -21.57 -19.71
N PHE A 320 21.66 -22.15 -19.54
CA PHE A 320 22.89 -21.43 -19.17
C PHE A 320 24.11 -22.05 -19.88
N ASN A 321 25.08 -21.23 -20.13
CA ASN A 321 26.36 -21.64 -20.67
C ASN A 321 27.50 -20.83 -20.00
N SER A 322 28.75 -21.04 -20.44
CA SER A 322 29.92 -20.35 -19.85
C SER A 322 29.88 -18.82 -19.98
N LYS A 323 29.00 -18.27 -20.83
CA LYS A 323 28.92 -16.85 -21.11
C LYS A 323 27.62 -16.20 -20.64
N TYR A 324 26.47 -16.87 -20.79
CA TYR A 324 25.14 -16.31 -20.52
C TYR A 324 24.25 -17.26 -19.74
N ILE A 325 23.36 -16.67 -18.92
CA ILE A 325 22.17 -17.31 -18.33
C ILE A 325 20.96 -16.72 -19.03
N TYR A 326 20.01 -17.56 -19.45
CA TYR A 326 18.80 -17.16 -20.15
C TYR A 326 17.58 -17.38 -19.24
N TYR A 327 16.81 -16.30 -19.04
CA TYR A 327 15.57 -16.30 -18.26
C TYR A 327 14.38 -16.17 -19.21
N LYS A 328 13.35 -16.98 -18.99
CA LYS A 328 12.01 -16.78 -19.54
C LYS A 328 11.13 -16.22 -18.43
N ILE A 329 10.57 -15.05 -18.65
CA ILE A 329 9.79 -14.30 -17.66
C ILE A 329 8.37 -14.16 -18.20
N ILE A 330 7.36 -14.38 -17.37
CA ILE A 330 5.96 -14.08 -17.70
C ILE A 330 5.57 -12.78 -16.99
N TYR A 331 5.34 -11.75 -17.80
CA TYR A 331 5.04 -10.40 -17.33
C TYR A 331 3.58 -10.02 -17.66
N ASN A 332 2.85 -9.52 -16.68
CA ASN A 332 1.43 -9.13 -16.76
C ASN A 332 1.27 -7.63 -17.08
N GLY A 333 2.03 -7.11 -18.01
CA GLY A 333 2.01 -5.71 -18.39
C GLY A 333 2.63 -5.43 -19.76
N PRO A 334 2.62 -4.17 -20.20
CA PRO A 334 3.29 -3.77 -21.44
C PRO A 334 4.81 -3.85 -21.32
N PRO A 335 5.54 -4.23 -22.41
CA PRO A 335 7.00 -4.42 -22.38
C PRO A 335 7.74 -3.17 -21.91
N ASP A 336 7.34 -2.00 -22.39
CA ASP A 336 8.02 -0.73 -22.08
C ASP A 336 8.02 -0.44 -20.57
N LYS A 337 6.96 -0.84 -19.86
CA LYS A 337 6.91 -0.69 -18.41
C LYS A 337 7.96 -1.56 -17.73
N PHE A 338 8.10 -2.81 -18.15
CA PHE A 338 9.14 -3.71 -17.62
C PHE A 338 10.54 -3.13 -17.83
N PHE A 339 10.85 -2.67 -19.05
CA PHE A 339 12.16 -2.14 -19.39
C PHE A 339 12.47 -0.84 -18.61
N ASN A 340 11.50 0.05 -18.51
CA ASN A 340 11.66 1.29 -17.73
C ASN A 340 11.91 1.02 -16.24
N GLU A 341 11.20 0.05 -15.65
CA GLU A 341 11.40 -0.35 -14.27
C GLU A 341 12.78 -0.97 -14.03
N ILE A 342 13.23 -1.89 -14.90
CA ILE A 342 14.58 -2.51 -14.84
C ILE A 342 15.68 -1.44 -14.99
N ASN A 343 15.54 -0.53 -15.96
CA ASN A 343 16.53 0.53 -16.17
C ASN A 343 16.60 1.49 -14.97
N SER A 344 15.46 1.80 -14.32
CA SER A 344 15.41 2.67 -13.14
C SER A 344 16.12 2.07 -11.92
N LEU A 345 16.31 0.74 -11.90
CA LEU A 345 17.02 0.00 -10.86
C LEU A 345 18.51 -0.21 -11.18
N GLY A 346 19.01 0.44 -12.24
CA GLY A 346 20.43 0.44 -12.61
C GLY A 346 20.88 -0.76 -13.45
N LEU A 347 19.93 -1.54 -14.00
CA LEU A 347 20.21 -2.62 -14.92
C LEU A 347 19.87 -2.17 -16.36
N ASN A 348 20.88 -1.82 -17.14
CA ASN A 348 20.67 -1.41 -18.53
C ASN A 348 20.31 -2.62 -19.39
N ILE A 349 19.14 -2.53 -20.04
CA ILE A 349 18.63 -3.59 -20.90
C ILE A 349 18.66 -3.16 -22.37
N GLU A 350 19.24 -3.97 -23.23
CA GLU A 350 19.33 -3.73 -24.66
C GLU A 350 18.78 -4.91 -25.45
N LYS A 351 18.19 -4.61 -26.60
CA LYS A 351 17.72 -5.65 -27.52
C LYS A 351 18.87 -6.13 -28.37
N LYS A 352 19.18 -7.42 -28.33
CA LYS A 352 20.17 -8.07 -29.17
C LYS A 352 19.51 -9.26 -29.87
N ASP A 353 19.37 -9.13 -31.19
CA ASP A 353 18.64 -10.09 -32.02
C ASP A 353 17.19 -10.28 -31.57
N GLN A 354 16.80 -11.49 -31.16
CA GLN A 354 15.47 -11.83 -30.65
C GLN A 354 15.39 -11.88 -29.12
N THR A 355 16.49 -11.58 -28.42
CA THR A 355 16.58 -11.62 -26.96
C THR A 355 16.94 -10.24 -26.42
N TRP A 356 16.54 -10.00 -25.17
CA TRP A 356 16.95 -8.83 -24.41
C TRP A 356 18.16 -9.20 -23.56
N MET A 357 19.15 -8.32 -23.51
CA MET A 357 20.36 -8.55 -22.72
C MET A 357 20.55 -7.44 -21.69
N ILE A 358 20.81 -7.85 -20.46
CA ILE A 358 21.24 -6.95 -19.37
C ILE A 358 22.77 -6.85 -19.43
N GLN A 359 23.24 -5.59 -19.54
CA GLN A 359 24.67 -5.24 -19.59
C GLN A 359 25.26 -5.05 -18.21
#